data_f8428946b970f0156bf74d460a502163
#
_entry.id   f8428946b970f0156bf74d460a502163
#
_cell.length_a   1.000
_cell.length_b   1.000
_cell.length_c   1.000
_cell.angle_alpha   90.00
_cell.angle_beta   90.00
_cell.angle_gamma   90.00
#
_symmetry.space_group_name_H-M   'P 1'
#
loop_
_entity.id
_entity.type
_entity.pdbx_description
1 polymer ?
#
loop_
_entity_poly.entity_id
_entity_poly.type
_entity_poly.pdbx_seq_one_letter_code
_entity_poly.pdbx_strand_id
1 'polypeptide(L)'
;MKLFKLAVVGFIILNYIALGCAKAPSQFSDAPSQSLSKFDQKLFARAALHQQKGQIDSAIVLWNKFLQRNPNSFEVRNNLGLLYYANDEIVKAIYHFGQGLKLRPREDQLKMNLVRALKVQSAILEENREYDEAIVDLSRIVQLSPAKEQEAIERQIEALEDQIFKQVKKSDSMGEYQEFLKKYPRSPGNSDEARLWIENKLQAKKMGNQELLSSDFQPSLATE
;
A
#
# COMPACT_ATOMS: atom_id res chain seq x y z
N MET A 1 -24.23 5.74 -7.26
CA MET A 1 -22.94 5.25 -6.76
C MET A 1 -21.76 6.19 -6.99
N LYS A 2 -21.58 6.83 -8.16
CA LYS A 2 -20.48 7.80 -8.40
C LYS A 2 -20.55 9.08 -7.56
N LEU A 3 -21.73 9.59 -7.22
CA LEU A 3 -21.90 10.81 -6.40
C LEU A 3 -21.53 10.64 -4.91
N PHE A 4 -21.61 9.42 -4.36
CA PHE A 4 -21.24 9.15 -2.97
C PHE A 4 -19.70 9.06 -2.80
N LYS A 5 -18.98 8.56 -3.83
CA LYS A 5 -17.50 8.54 -3.84
C LYS A 5 -16.91 9.96 -3.78
N LEU A 6 -17.50 10.91 -4.48
CA LEU A 6 -17.07 12.32 -4.43
C LEU A 6 -17.30 12.97 -3.05
N ALA A 7 -18.33 12.56 -2.31
CA ALA A 7 -18.66 13.17 -1.01
C ALA A 7 -17.69 12.77 0.11
N VAL A 8 -17.23 11.52 0.15
CA VAL A 8 -16.31 11.04 1.21
C VAL A 8 -14.90 11.59 1.00
N VAL A 9 -14.41 11.56 -0.24
CA VAL A 9 -13.08 12.12 -0.59
C VAL A 9 -13.11 13.65 -0.46
N GLY A 10 -14.19 14.31 -0.90
CA GLY A 10 -14.38 15.76 -0.77
C GLY A 10 -14.47 16.23 0.68
N PHE A 11 -15.06 15.44 1.59
CA PHE A 11 -15.19 15.82 3.02
C PHE A 11 -13.85 15.68 3.77
N ILE A 12 -13.02 14.72 3.39
CA ILE A 12 -11.67 14.58 3.95
C ILE A 12 -10.77 15.73 3.45
N ILE A 13 -10.90 16.14 2.19
CA ILE A 13 -10.09 17.23 1.60
C ILE A 13 -10.54 18.60 2.13
N LEU A 14 -11.84 18.86 2.30
CA LEU A 14 -12.35 20.16 2.75
C LEU A 14 -11.95 20.51 4.19
N ASN A 15 -11.83 19.53 5.09
CA ASN A 15 -11.39 19.77 6.46
C ASN A 15 -9.88 20.03 6.60
N TYR A 16 -9.07 19.70 5.56
CA TYR A 16 -7.62 19.94 5.60
C TYR A 16 -7.20 21.25 4.89
N ILE A 17 -8.01 21.78 3.98
CA ILE A 17 -7.74 23.08 3.32
C ILE A 17 -7.93 24.24 4.30
N ALA A 18 -8.85 24.12 5.27
CA ALA A 18 -9.12 25.17 6.26
C ALA A 18 -8.04 25.31 7.36
N LEU A 19 -7.15 24.31 7.55
CA LEU A 19 -6.06 24.37 8.54
C LEU A 19 -4.68 24.58 7.93
N GLY A 20 -4.55 24.78 6.63
CA GLY A 20 -3.29 24.85 5.88
C GLY A 20 -2.80 26.24 5.52
N CYS A 21 -3.48 27.32 5.95
CA CYS A 21 -2.92 28.68 5.91
C CYS A 21 -2.05 29.01 7.13
N ALA A 22 -1.40 28.03 7.75
CA ALA A 22 -0.30 28.31 8.65
C ALA A 22 0.90 28.72 7.78
N LYS A 23 1.42 29.94 8.05
CA LYS A 23 2.68 30.48 7.53
C LYS A 23 3.65 29.36 7.19
N ALA A 24 4.12 29.33 5.92
CA ALA A 24 5.17 28.44 5.50
C ALA A 24 6.29 28.48 6.54
N PRO A 25 6.69 27.35 7.14
CA PRO A 25 7.82 27.36 8.05
C PRO A 25 9.03 27.84 7.25
N SER A 26 9.66 28.90 7.73
CA SER A 26 10.90 29.47 7.21
C SER A 26 12.09 28.58 7.58
N GLN A 27 12.05 27.31 7.20
CA GLN A 27 13.16 26.36 7.35
C GLN A 27 13.57 25.80 5.98
N PHE A 28 13.85 26.70 5.04
CA PHE A 28 14.69 26.42 3.89
C PHE A 28 16.16 26.71 4.26
N SER A 29 16.69 25.93 5.17
CA SER A 29 18.10 26.08 5.53
C SER A 29 18.83 24.75 5.41
N ASP A 30 18.75 24.11 4.25
CA ASP A 30 19.80 23.22 3.77
C ASP A 30 19.66 23.17 2.24
N ALA A 31 20.20 24.21 1.59
CA ALA A 31 20.43 24.17 0.17
C ALA A 31 21.33 22.97 -0.13
N PRO A 32 21.06 22.21 -1.20
CA PRO A 32 21.94 21.13 -1.60
C PRO A 32 23.37 21.67 -1.70
N SER A 33 24.33 20.92 -1.21
CA SER A 33 25.75 21.28 -1.13
C SER A 33 26.43 21.53 -2.49
N GLN A 34 25.67 21.55 -3.58
CA GLN A 34 26.04 22.05 -4.90
C GLN A 34 25.21 23.30 -5.20
N SER A 35 25.86 24.42 -5.42
CA SER A 35 25.21 25.66 -5.82
C SER A 35 24.43 25.45 -7.11
N LEU A 36 23.11 25.57 -7.04
CA LEU A 36 22.22 25.49 -8.20
C LEU A 36 22.63 26.52 -9.26
N SER A 37 22.59 26.10 -10.52
CA SER A 37 22.81 27.06 -11.63
C SER A 37 21.77 28.19 -11.56
N LYS A 38 22.10 29.36 -12.10
CA LYS A 38 21.15 30.51 -12.21
C LYS A 38 19.86 30.10 -12.95
N PHE A 39 19.97 29.18 -13.90
CA PHE A 39 18.81 28.64 -14.61
C PHE A 39 17.93 27.77 -13.69
N ASP A 40 18.53 26.87 -12.91
CA ASP A 40 17.81 26.00 -12.01
C ASP A 40 17.15 26.78 -10.86
N GLN A 41 17.81 27.82 -10.36
CA GLN A 41 17.22 28.76 -9.39
C GLN A 41 15.95 29.43 -9.94
N LYS A 42 16.01 29.95 -11.20
CA LYS A 42 14.84 30.55 -11.87
C LYS A 42 13.74 29.52 -12.10
N LEU A 43 14.11 28.30 -12.51
CA LEU A 43 13.14 27.20 -12.73
C LEU A 43 12.43 26.81 -11.43
N PHE A 44 13.18 26.66 -10.34
CA PHE A 44 12.65 26.38 -9.01
C PHE A 44 11.68 27.49 -8.56
N ALA A 45 12.09 28.75 -8.65
CA ALA A 45 11.24 29.88 -8.25
C ALA A 45 9.94 29.96 -9.07
N ARG A 46 10.00 29.69 -10.38
CA ARG A 46 8.79 29.62 -11.21
C ARG A 46 7.87 28.49 -10.82
N ALA A 47 8.40 27.28 -10.59
CA ALA A 47 7.63 26.13 -10.16
C ALA A 47 6.92 26.40 -8.82
N ALA A 48 7.66 26.95 -7.84
CA ALA A 48 7.11 27.33 -6.54
C ALA A 48 6.00 28.39 -6.67
N LEU A 49 6.17 29.38 -7.55
CA LEU A 49 5.15 30.41 -7.80
C LEU A 49 3.87 29.81 -8.40
N HIS A 50 3.97 28.89 -9.37
CA HIS A 50 2.80 28.20 -9.92
C HIS A 50 2.10 27.36 -8.86
N GLN A 51 2.86 26.64 -8.03
CA GLN A 51 2.33 25.87 -6.89
C GLN A 51 1.59 26.79 -5.91
N GLN A 52 2.16 27.91 -5.52
CA GLN A 52 1.54 28.89 -4.62
C GLN A 52 0.22 29.47 -5.19
N LYS A 53 0.14 29.63 -6.51
CA LYS A 53 -1.06 30.08 -7.22
C LYS A 53 -2.12 28.98 -7.43
N GLY A 54 -1.89 27.76 -6.96
CA GLY A 54 -2.77 26.61 -7.19
C GLY A 54 -2.79 26.13 -8.65
N GLN A 55 -1.83 26.51 -9.47
CA GLN A 55 -1.72 26.11 -10.87
C GLN A 55 -1.01 24.74 -10.94
N ILE A 56 -1.73 23.68 -10.53
CA ILE A 56 -1.17 22.35 -10.27
C ILE A 56 -0.42 21.79 -11.47
N ASP A 57 -1.04 21.75 -12.65
CA ASP A 57 -0.43 21.16 -13.86
C ASP A 57 0.86 21.90 -14.26
N SER A 58 0.82 23.23 -14.24
CA SER A 58 1.98 24.06 -14.55
C SER A 58 3.13 23.85 -13.57
N ALA A 59 2.81 23.72 -12.27
CA ALA A 59 3.79 23.42 -11.24
C ALA A 59 4.41 22.04 -11.44
N ILE A 60 3.60 21.01 -11.72
CA ILE A 60 4.06 19.64 -11.99
C ILE A 60 5.04 19.61 -13.18
N VAL A 61 4.70 20.28 -14.28
CA VAL A 61 5.58 20.35 -15.46
C VAL A 61 6.93 20.97 -15.10
N LEU A 62 6.92 22.08 -14.38
CA LEU A 62 8.16 22.79 -14.01
C LEU A 62 8.98 22.01 -12.99
N TRP A 63 8.35 21.37 -11.99
CA TRP A 63 9.03 20.54 -11.03
C TRP A 63 9.65 19.29 -11.67
N ASN A 64 8.96 18.64 -12.61
CA ASN A 64 9.51 17.51 -13.36
C ASN A 64 10.74 17.96 -14.20
N LYS A 65 10.66 19.12 -14.86
CA LYS A 65 11.81 19.70 -15.58
C LYS A 65 12.99 19.97 -14.64
N PHE A 66 12.73 20.44 -13.42
CA PHE A 66 13.76 20.63 -12.40
C PHE A 66 14.39 19.29 -11.99
N LEU A 67 13.59 18.23 -11.73
CA LEU A 67 14.10 16.91 -11.37
C LEU A 67 14.94 16.23 -12.46
N GLN A 68 14.63 16.46 -13.74
CA GLN A 68 15.48 15.97 -14.84
C GLN A 68 16.91 16.48 -14.74
N ARG A 69 17.10 17.69 -14.21
CA ARG A 69 18.40 18.32 -14.05
C ARG A 69 19.01 18.09 -12.67
N ASN A 70 18.16 17.91 -11.66
CA ASN A 70 18.51 17.78 -10.24
C ASN A 70 17.79 16.57 -9.64
N PRO A 71 18.14 15.32 -10.02
CA PRO A 71 17.36 14.11 -9.70
C PRO A 71 17.32 13.78 -8.21
N ASN A 72 18.27 14.30 -7.43
CA ASN A 72 18.41 14.03 -6.00
C ASN A 72 17.76 15.08 -5.10
N SER A 73 16.92 15.97 -5.64
CA SER A 73 16.17 16.94 -4.82
C SER A 73 14.98 16.26 -4.15
N PHE A 74 15.12 15.97 -2.86
CA PHE A 74 14.03 15.39 -2.06
C PHE A 74 12.91 16.40 -1.82
N GLU A 75 13.22 17.69 -1.72
CA GLU A 75 12.25 18.77 -1.56
C GLU A 75 11.29 18.84 -2.76
N VAL A 76 11.85 18.75 -3.98
CA VAL A 76 11.04 18.76 -5.20
C VAL A 76 10.22 17.48 -5.33
N ARG A 77 10.76 16.35 -4.88
CA ARG A 77 9.97 15.09 -4.80
C ARG A 77 8.82 15.23 -3.81
N ASN A 78 9.06 15.87 -2.65
CA ASN A 78 7.97 16.17 -1.71
C ASN A 78 6.90 17.07 -2.33
N ASN A 79 7.32 18.15 -3.01
CA ASN A 79 6.39 19.08 -3.66
C ASN A 79 5.57 18.40 -4.76
N LEU A 80 6.18 17.58 -5.61
CA LEU A 80 5.46 16.78 -6.59
C LEU A 80 4.48 15.79 -5.94
N GLY A 81 4.91 15.13 -4.87
CA GLY A 81 4.02 14.25 -4.10
C GLY A 81 2.79 14.98 -3.58
N LEU A 82 2.95 16.18 -3.03
CA LEU A 82 1.84 17.02 -2.55
C LEU A 82 0.91 17.47 -3.69
N LEU A 83 1.47 17.85 -4.84
CA LEU A 83 0.68 18.25 -6.00
C LEU A 83 -0.13 17.07 -6.58
N TYR A 84 0.50 15.89 -6.73
CA TYR A 84 -0.20 14.69 -7.17
C TYR A 84 -1.27 14.24 -6.16
N TYR A 85 -0.98 14.36 -4.86
CA TYR A 85 -1.97 14.09 -3.82
C TYR A 85 -3.18 15.02 -3.91
N ALA A 86 -2.95 16.32 -4.12
CA ALA A 86 -4.00 17.32 -4.30
C ALA A 86 -4.81 17.13 -5.60
N ASN A 87 -4.24 16.44 -6.58
CA ASN A 87 -4.86 16.12 -7.88
C ASN A 87 -5.49 14.71 -7.89
N ASP A 88 -5.69 14.08 -6.74
CA ASP A 88 -6.21 12.71 -6.57
C ASP A 88 -5.38 11.60 -7.27
N GLU A 89 -4.16 11.92 -7.69
CA GLU A 89 -3.22 10.98 -8.29
C GLU A 89 -2.37 10.27 -7.21
N ILE A 90 -3.06 9.55 -6.31
CA ILE A 90 -2.49 9.01 -5.06
C ILE A 90 -1.28 8.10 -5.32
N VAL A 91 -1.32 7.25 -6.33
CA VAL A 91 -0.21 6.34 -6.69
C VAL A 91 1.06 7.12 -7.04
N LYS A 92 0.91 8.22 -7.81
CA LYS A 92 2.05 9.10 -8.13
C LYS A 92 2.57 9.84 -6.91
N ALA A 93 1.66 10.28 -6.02
CA ALA A 93 2.05 10.90 -4.76
C ALA A 93 2.91 9.95 -3.91
N ILE A 94 2.47 8.70 -3.72
CA ILE A 94 3.21 7.64 -3.01
C ILE A 94 4.58 7.41 -3.65
N TYR A 95 4.65 7.35 -4.98
CA TYR A 95 5.91 7.21 -5.69
C TYR A 95 6.88 8.35 -5.36
N HIS A 96 6.44 9.60 -5.48
CA HIS A 96 7.31 10.75 -5.25
C HIS A 96 7.74 10.89 -3.78
N PHE A 97 6.83 10.73 -2.82
CA PHE A 97 7.19 10.69 -1.39
C PHE A 97 8.18 9.57 -1.08
N GLY A 98 7.93 8.36 -1.61
CA GLY A 98 8.81 7.22 -1.43
C GLY A 98 10.21 7.44 -2.01
N GLN A 99 10.32 8.04 -3.20
CA GLN A 99 11.61 8.39 -3.78
C GLN A 99 12.32 9.50 -2.97
N GLY A 100 11.57 10.47 -2.46
CA GLY A 100 12.12 11.50 -1.56
C GLY A 100 12.66 10.88 -0.27
N LEU A 101 11.93 9.94 0.32
CA LEU A 101 12.33 9.26 1.56
C LEU A 101 13.56 8.37 1.37
N LYS A 102 13.77 7.76 0.19
CA LYS A 102 15.02 7.06 -0.13
C LYS A 102 16.23 7.99 -0.12
N LEU A 103 16.06 9.24 -0.56
CA LEU A 103 17.12 10.25 -0.54
C LEU A 103 17.38 10.80 0.87
N ARG A 104 16.33 10.92 1.67
CA ARG A 104 16.36 11.45 3.04
C ARG A 104 15.54 10.57 3.99
N PRO A 105 16.08 9.43 4.47
CA PRO A 105 15.31 8.43 5.25
C PRO A 105 14.80 8.94 6.61
N ARG A 106 15.39 10.02 7.14
CA ARG A 106 15.02 10.62 8.43
C ARG A 106 14.13 11.85 8.30
N GLU A 107 13.65 12.16 7.09
CA GLU A 107 12.80 13.32 6.85
C GLU A 107 11.36 13.02 7.28
N ASP A 108 10.99 13.52 8.47
CA ASP A 108 9.69 13.22 9.08
C ASP A 108 8.52 13.73 8.25
N GLN A 109 8.67 14.88 7.57
CA GLN A 109 7.63 15.41 6.70
C GLN A 109 7.33 14.46 5.51
N LEU A 110 8.36 13.86 4.91
CA LEU A 110 8.20 12.87 3.86
C LEU A 110 7.54 11.59 4.37
N LYS A 111 7.92 11.11 5.57
CA LYS A 111 7.27 9.95 6.21
C LYS A 111 5.79 10.21 6.44
N MET A 112 5.45 11.35 7.04
CA MET A 112 4.05 11.73 7.32
C MET A 112 3.23 11.83 6.03
N ASN A 113 3.76 12.46 4.98
CA ASN A 113 3.08 12.59 3.71
C ASN A 113 2.89 11.23 3.03
N LEU A 114 3.91 10.36 3.07
CA LEU A 114 3.82 9.00 2.53
C LEU A 114 2.77 8.17 3.27
N VAL A 115 2.78 8.19 4.61
CA VAL A 115 1.78 7.48 5.43
C VAL A 115 0.37 7.97 5.12
N ARG A 116 0.17 9.29 4.97
CA ARG A 116 -1.14 9.85 4.61
C ARG A 116 -1.61 9.34 3.24
N ALA A 117 -0.74 9.34 2.24
CA ALA A 117 -1.08 8.87 0.90
C ALA A 117 -1.36 7.35 0.88
N LEU A 118 -0.57 6.54 1.60
CA LEU A 118 -0.78 5.11 1.76
C LEU A 118 -2.13 4.80 2.46
N LYS A 119 -2.50 5.56 3.49
CA LYS A 119 -3.82 5.41 4.16
C LYS A 119 -4.99 5.67 3.21
N VAL A 120 -4.88 6.64 2.32
CA VAL A 120 -5.91 6.89 1.30
C VAL A 120 -5.97 5.73 0.31
N GLN A 121 -4.81 5.27 -0.17
CA GLN A 121 -4.76 4.16 -1.12
C GLN A 121 -5.29 2.87 -0.52
N SER A 122 -4.86 2.49 0.70
CA SER A 122 -5.36 1.28 1.35
C SER A 122 -6.87 1.30 1.54
N ALA A 123 -7.46 2.44 1.92
CA ALA A 123 -8.91 2.57 2.04
C ALA A 123 -9.64 2.38 0.69
N ILE A 124 -9.09 2.89 -0.41
CA ILE A 124 -9.62 2.67 -1.76
C ILE A 124 -9.55 1.20 -2.15
N LEU A 125 -8.42 0.55 -1.86
CA LEU A 125 -8.20 -0.88 -2.15
C LEU A 125 -9.16 -1.76 -1.32
N GLU A 126 -9.37 -1.44 -0.04
CA GLU A 126 -10.35 -2.12 0.81
C GLU A 126 -11.79 -2.01 0.26
N GLU A 127 -12.19 -0.80 -0.16
CA GLU A 127 -13.51 -0.58 -0.77
C GLU A 127 -13.69 -1.41 -2.06
N ASN A 128 -12.61 -1.55 -2.84
CA ASN A 128 -12.59 -2.36 -4.06
C ASN A 128 -12.44 -3.86 -3.78
N ARG A 129 -12.23 -4.29 -2.53
CA ARG A 129 -11.92 -5.67 -2.10
C ARG A 129 -10.58 -6.20 -2.63
N GLU A 130 -9.68 -5.31 -2.93
CA GLU A 130 -8.28 -5.59 -3.28
C GLU A 130 -7.46 -5.72 -2.00
N TYR A 131 -7.79 -6.74 -1.18
CA TYR A 131 -7.29 -6.85 0.19
C TYR A 131 -5.79 -7.13 0.26
N ASP A 132 -5.26 -7.91 -0.67
CA ASP A 132 -3.82 -8.21 -0.74
C ASP A 132 -2.98 -6.94 -0.90
N GLU A 133 -3.40 -6.06 -1.81
CA GLU A 133 -2.73 -4.79 -2.09
C GLU A 133 -2.90 -3.81 -0.91
N ALA A 134 -4.07 -3.80 -0.28
CA ALA A 134 -4.33 -3.00 0.92
C ALA A 134 -3.37 -3.41 2.07
N ILE A 135 -3.17 -4.72 2.30
CA ILE A 135 -2.24 -5.25 3.30
C ILE A 135 -0.81 -4.82 3.00
N VAL A 136 -0.39 -4.78 1.74
CA VAL A 136 0.94 -4.29 1.36
C VAL A 136 1.12 -2.82 1.77
N ASP A 137 0.15 -1.97 1.51
CA ASP A 137 0.21 -0.55 1.88
C ASP A 137 0.17 -0.37 3.40
N LEU A 138 -0.72 -1.09 4.11
CA LEU A 138 -0.78 -1.08 5.57
C LEU A 138 0.52 -1.55 6.21
N SER A 139 1.15 -2.59 5.68
CA SER A 139 2.45 -3.09 6.16
C SER A 139 3.57 -2.04 6.00
N ARG A 140 3.53 -1.25 4.94
CA ARG A 140 4.44 -0.11 4.78
C ARG A 140 4.16 0.99 5.80
N ILE A 141 2.89 1.24 6.13
CA ILE A 141 2.51 2.20 7.17
C ILE A 141 3.05 1.73 8.54
N VAL A 142 2.91 0.44 8.88
CA VAL A 142 3.49 -0.13 10.13
C VAL A 142 4.98 0.20 10.23
N GLN A 143 5.75 -0.03 9.16
CA GLN A 143 7.20 0.23 9.15
C GLN A 143 7.56 1.72 9.30
N LEU A 144 6.68 2.63 8.91
CA LEU A 144 6.90 4.07 8.95
C LEU A 144 6.35 4.73 10.22
N SER A 145 5.46 4.04 10.94
CA SER A 145 4.71 4.57 12.08
C SER A 145 5.43 4.31 13.40
N PRO A 146 5.24 5.20 14.41
CA PRO A 146 5.68 4.95 15.77
C PRO A 146 5.02 3.71 16.37
N ALA A 147 5.72 3.00 17.27
CA ALA A 147 5.24 1.75 17.88
C ALA A 147 3.82 1.85 18.47
N LYS A 148 3.47 2.99 19.07
CA LYS A 148 2.12 3.22 19.63
C LYS A 148 0.96 3.19 18.61
N GLU A 149 1.26 3.35 17.32
CA GLU A 149 0.27 3.36 16.25
C GLU A 149 0.23 2.03 15.48
N GLN A 150 1.28 1.20 15.63
CA GLN A 150 1.42 -0.04 14.85
C GLN A 150 0.33 -1.05 15.16
N GLU A 151 0.01 -1.27 16.44
CA GLU A 151 -0.99 -2.25 16.87
C GLU A 151 -2.37 -2.04 16.22
N ALA A 152 -2.79 -0.77 16.06
CA ALA A 152 -4.08 -0.49 15.43
C ALA A 152 -4.07 -0.83 13.93
N ILE A 153 -2.93 -0.66 13.26
CA ILE A 153 -2.77 -0.97 11.83
C ILE A 153 -2.62 -2.47 11.64
N GLU A 154 -1.91 -3.15 12.55
CA GLU A 154 -1.79 -4.61 12.53
C GLU A 154 -3.14 -5.30 12.70
N ARG A 155 -4.00 -4.82 13.61
CA ARG A 155 -5.39 -5.32 13.71
C ARG A 155 -6.20 -5.11 12.43
N GLN A 156 -5.97 -4.03 11.70
CA GLN A 156 -6.61 -3.82 10.40
C GLN A 156 -6.12 -4.84 9.38
N ILE A 157 -4.80 -5.13 9.35
CA ILE A 157 -4.22 -6.17 8.50
C ILE A 157 -4.85 -7.53 8.82
N GLU A 158 -4.92 -7.93 10.10
CA GLU A 158 -5.55 -9.18 10.53
C GLU A 158 -7.00 -9.28 10.06
N ALA A 159 -7.77 -8.19 10.18
CA ALA A 159 -9.15 -8.16 9.70
C ALA A 159 -9.25 -8.36 8.18
N LEU A 160 -8.31 -7.87 7.39
CA LEU A 160 -8.27 -8.11 5.94
C LEU A 160 -7.84 -9.55 5.61
N GLU A 161 -6.87 -10.11 6.32
CA GLU A 161 -6.50 -11.52 6.21
C GLU A 161 -7.69 -12.44 6.49
N ASP A 162 -8.53 -12.10 7.48
CA ASP A 162 -9.80 -12.79 7.76
C ASP A 162 -10.77 -12.73 6.57
N GLN A 163 -10.87 -11.59 5.87
CA GLN A 163 -11.72 -11.49 4.68
C GLN A 163 -11.20 -12.36 3.53
N ILE A 164 -9.88 -12.37 3.32
CA ILE A 164 -9.24 -13.26 2.33
C ILE A 164 -9.48 -14.72 2.68
N PHE A 165 -9.25 -15.12 3.94
CA PHE A 165 -9.43 -16.49 4.37
C PHE A 165 -10.88 -16.97 4.28
N LYS A 166 -11.87 -16.10 4.52
CA LYS A 166 -13.29 -16.40 4.25
C LYS A 166 -13.57 -16.77 2.79
N GLN A 167 -12.83 -16.15 1.85
CA GLN A 167 -12.95 -16.49 0.42
C GLN A 167 -12.29 -17.84 0.13
N VAL A 168 -11.10 -18.08 0.70
CA VAL A 168 -10.39 -19.37 0.59
C VAL A 168 -11.26 -20.52 1.09
N LYS A 169 -11.93 -20.37 2.24
CA LYS A 169 -12.84 -21.39 2.78
C LYS A 169 -14.01 -21.72 1.85
N LYS A 170 -14.52 -20.72 1.12
CA LYS A 170 -15.62 -20.93 0.17
C LYS A 170 -15.20 -21.69 -1.08
N SER A 171 -13.95 -21.63 -1.46
CA SER A 171 -13.44 -22.29 -2.66
C SER A 171 -13.28 -23.81 -2.47
N ASP A 172 -13.06 -24.26 -1.22
CA ASP A 172 -12.70 -25.65 -0.83
C ASP A 172 -11.52 -26.20 -1.68
N SER A 173 -10.62 -25.31 -2.12
CA SER A 173 -9.52 -25.62 -3.03
C SER A 173 -8.20 -25.80 -2.30
N MET A 174 -7.56 -26.96 -2.44
CA MET A 174 -6.22 -27.23 -1.89
C MET A 174 -5.21 -26.17 -2.31
N GLY A 175 -5.24 -25.74 -3.56
CA GLY A 175 -4.32 -24.73 -4.10
C GLY A 175 -4.50 -23.39 -3.42
N GLU A 176 -5.72 -22.93 -3.17
CA GLU A 176 -5.98 -21.65 -2.51
C GLU A 176 -5.58 -21.67 -1.03
N TYR A 177 -5.79 -22.76 -0.32
CA TYR A 177 -5.30 -22.91 1.05
C TYR A 177 -3.76 -22.89 1.12
N GLN A 178 -3.08 -23.53 0.17
CA GLN A 178 -1.61 -23.50 0.08
C GLN A 178 -1.09 -22.10 -0.26
N GLU A 179 -1.72 -21.39 -1.19
CA GLU A 179 -1.32 -20.02 -1.56
C GLU A 179 -1.58 -19.05 -0.41
N PHE A 180 -2.68 -19.21 0.33
CA PHE A 180 -2.93 -18.44 1.54
C PHE A 180 -1.80 -18.62 2.58
N LEU A 181 -1.42 -19.86 2.87
CA LEU A 181 -0.33 -20.15 3.82
C LEU A 181 1.02 -19.62 3.36
N LYS A 182 1.27 -19.59 2.06
CA LYS A 182 2.49 -19.01 1.50
C LYS A 182 2.53 -17.49 1.67
N LYS A 183 1.41 -16.81 1.47
CA LYS A 183 1.27 -15.35 1.62
C LYS A 183 1.20 -14.91 3.06
N TYR A 184 0.42 -15.60 3.87
CA TYR A 184 0.07 -15.26 5.26
C TYR A 184 0.42 -16.39 6.24
N PRO A 185 1.70 -16.78 6.36
CA PRO A 185 2.11 -17.94 7.16
C PRO A 185 1.91 -17.76 8.67
N ARG A 186 1.67 -16.50 9.11
CA ARG A 186 1.51 -16.12 10.52
C ARG A 186 0.17 -15.46 10.82
N SER A 187 -0.81 -15.55 9.92
CA SER A 187 -2.15 -15.03 10.15
C SER A 187 -2.77 -15.70 11.37
N PRO A 188 -3.13 -14.95 12.44
CA PRO A 188 -3.60 -15.53 13.67
C PRO A 188 -4.86 -16.40 13.48
N GLY A 189 -4.82 -17.65 13.93
CA GLY A 189 -5.91 -18.62 13.77
C GLY A 189 -6.10 -19.14 12.34
N ASN A 190 -6.10 -18.28 11.34
CA ASN A 190 -6.34 -18.66 9.94
C ASN A 190 -5.27 -19.61 9.38
N SER A 191 -4.00 -19.36 9.71
CA SER A 191 -2.91 -20.23 9.26
C SER A 191 -2.99 -21.62 9.87
N ASP A 192 -3.40 -21.75 11.12
CA ASP A 192 -3.54 -23.04 11.79
C ASP A 192 -4.76 -23.80 11.26
N GLU A 193 -5.88 -23.11 11.05
CA GLU A 193 -7.07 -23.68 10.41
C GLU A 193 -6.75 -24.18 8.99
N ALA A 194 -6.00 -23.40 8.23
CA ALA A 194 -5.59 -23.78 6.87
C ALA A 194 -4.69 -25.02 6.85
N ARG A 195 -3.71 -25.11 7.76
CA ARG A 195 -2.84 -26.30 7.88
C ARG A 195 -3.63 -27.54 8.24
N LEU A 196 -4.54 -27.43 9.22
CA LEU A 196 -5.40 -28.53 9.65
C LEU A 196 -6.32 -29.00 8.52
N TRP A 197 -6.91 -28.09 7.76
CA TRP A 197 -7.75 -28.43 6.63
C TRP A 197 -6.96 -29.20 5.56
N ILE A 198 -5.75 -28.75 5.19
CA ILE A 198 -4.87 -29.42 4.23
C ILE A 198 -4.53 -30.83 4.72
N GLU A 199 -4.15 -30.98 5.99
CA GLU A 199 -3.80 -32.26 6.59
C GLU A 199 -4.98 -33.26 6.50
N ASN A 200 -6.16 -32.83 6.89
CA ASN A 200 -7.38 -33.64 6.83
C ASN A 200 -7.70 -34.09 5.39
N LYS A 201 -7.59 -33.20 4.41
CA LYS A 201 -7.83 -33.56 2.99
C LYS A 201 -6.78 -34.57 2.48
N LEU A 202 -5.50 -34.44 2.88
CA LEU A 202 -4.47 -35.40 2.50
C LEU A 202 -4.66 -36.76 3.16
N GLN A 203 -5.10 -36.81 4.42
CA GLN A 203 -5.43 -38.07 5.12
C GLN A 203 -6.62 -38.78 4.48
N ALA A 204 -7.69 -38.04 4.19
CA ALA A 204 -8.87 -38.59 3.51
C ALA A 204 -8.51 -39.20 2.15
N LYS A 205 -7.64 -38.53 1.37
CA LYS A 205 -7.17 -39.05 0.09
C LYS A 205 -6.36 -40.36 0.25
N LYS A 206 -5.52 -40.46 1.30
CA LYS A 206 -4.76 -41.69 1.59
C LYS A 206 -5.64 -42.85 1.95
N MET A 207 -6.64 -42.61 2.80
CA MET A 207 -7.61 -43.66 3.22
C MET A 207 -8.45 -44.16 2.04
N GLY A 208 -9.00 -43.27 1.21
CA GLY A 208 -9.73 -43.64 0.01
C GLY A 208 -8.91 -44.45 -1.01
N ASN A 209 -7.63 -44.12 -1.15
CA ASN A 209 -6.73 -44.90 -2.02
C ASN A 209 -6.42 -46.31 -1.41
N GLN A 210 -6.35 -46.44 -0.09
CA GLN A 210 -6.15 -47.74 0.55
C GLN A 210 -7.38 -48.64 0.43
N GLU A 211 -8.60 -48.09 0.56
CA GLU A 211 -9.85 -48.86 0.37
C GLU A 211 -9.96 -49.35 -1.09
N LEU A 212 -9.63 -48.54 -2.08
CA LEU A 212 -9.61 -48.95 -3.49
C LEU A 212 -8.64 -50.09 -3.74
N LEU A 213 -7.42 -50.01 -3.21
CA LEU A 213 -6.39 -51.05 -3.36
C LEU A 213 -6.77 -52.34 -2.63
N SER A 214 -7.55 -52.29 -1.54
CA SER A 214 -8.04 -53.46 -0.82
C SER A 214 -9.25 -54.13 -1.48
N SER A 215 -10.06 -53.37 -2.23
CA SER A 215 -11.23 -53.91 -2.96
C SER A 215 -10.82 -54.65 -4.24
N ASP A 216 -9.68 -54.31 -4.85
CA ASP A 216 -9.20 -55.03 -6.03
C ASP A 216 -8.52 -56.37 -5.75
N PHE A 217 -8.30 -56.71 -4.47
CA PHE A 217 -7.73 -57.97 -4.07
C PHE A 217 -8.83 -58.95 -3.56
N GLN A 218 -9.76 -59.33 -4.42
CA GLN A 218 -10.54 -60.55 -4.23
C GLN A 218 -9.82 -61.73 -4.92
N PRO A 219 -9.28 -62.69 -4.17
CA PRO A 219 -8.78 -63.91 -4.80
C PRO A 219 -9.97 -64.61 -5.43
N SER A 220 -9.93 -64.81 -6.76
CA SER A 220 -10.85 -65.72 -7.45
C SER A 220 -10.71 -67.12 -6.82
N LEU A 221 -11.64 -67.52 -5.96
CA LEU A 221 -11.79 -68.90 -5.58
C LEU A 221 -12.19 -69.64 -6.86
N ALA A 222 -11.18 -70.24 -7.53
CA ALA A 222 -11.41 -71.26 -8.54
C ALA A 222 -12.07 -72.44 -7.82
N THR A 223 -13.33 -72.67 -8.11
CA THR A 223 -14.01 -73.93 -7.80
C THR A 223 -13.59 -74.98 -8.81
N GLU A 224 -12.88 -75.99 -8.37
CA GLU A 224 -12.84 -77.31 -9.01
C GLU A 224 -14.18 -78.02 -8.91
#